data_939c87ea50d50b2ed43dea0a8d5d9183
#
_entry.id   939c87ea50d50b2ed43dea0a8d5d9183
#
_cell.length_a   1.000
_cell.length_b   1.000
_cell.length_c   1.000
_cell.angle_alpha   90.00
_cell.angle_beta   90.00
_cell.angle_gamma   90.00
#
_symmetry.space_group_name_H-M   'P 1'
#
loop_
_entity.id
_entity.type
_entity.pdbx_description
1 polymer ?
#
loop_
_entity_poly.entity_id
_entity_poly.type
_entity_poly.pdbx_seq_one_letter_code
_entity_poly.pdbx_strand_id
1 'polypeptide(L)'
;VLDASFLTSTLLSSPLDATLAASDPSWLESFTGLEGFNGWLLALVIAGGFAAGWVDAVVGGGGLIQLTMLLTLPGVTPVQALATNKLGSIAGTTTSSITYFRRVKPDLRTALPMAAIALFGAYGGAILASSIPAAAFKPIIAVAILGIGIFTAFKPSVGQLDKLKYEGRKHHVVAGLIGFAIGVYDGVLGPGTGSFLVIALVSLLGYSFLQASAKAKIVNFGTNLGALLFFAPQGYVLWALGAVLAVSNVAGGYLGARTAIRGGSKLIRWVFLIVVAVLFVKLAFDIWNEYFGA
;
A
#
# COMPACT_ATOMS: atom_id res chain seq x y z
N VAL A 1 44.00 12.63 -45.85
CA VAL A 1 43.15 13.35 -44.89
C VAL A 1 42.50 12.27 -44.04
N LEU A 2 43.09 11.95 -42.88
CA LEU A 2 42.55 11.02 -41.90
C LEU A 2 41.43 11.73 -41.16
N ASP A 3 40.25 11.15 -41.23
CA ASP A 3 39.00 11.68 -40.63
C ASP A 3 39.10 11.66 -39.12
N ALA A 4 39.17 12.84 -38.50
CA ALA A 4 39.28 13.03 -37.05
C ALA A 4 38.00 12.59 -36.30
N SER A 5 36.91 12.22 -37.00
CA SER A 5 35.66 11.72 -36.42
C SER A 5 35.74 10.29 -35.90
N PHE A 6 36.73 9.49 -36.41
CA PHE A 6 36.89 8.09 -36.01
C PHE A 6 37.62 7.91 -34.67
N LEU A 7 38.37 8.93 -34.23
CA LEU A 7 39.14 8.87 -32.97
C LEU A 7 38.36 9.38 -31.75
N THR A 8 37.27 10.12 -31.94
CA THR A 8 36.46 10.64 -30.83
C THR A 8 35.37 9.67 -30.36
N SER A 9 34.96 8.70 -31.18
CA SER A 9 33.95 7.71 -30.78
C SER A 9 34.52 6.52 -29.97
N THR A 10 35.83 6.31 -29.98
CA THR A 10 36.47 5.15 -29.36
C THR A 10 37.07 5.43 -27.96
N LEU A 11 37.09 6.70 -27.52
CA LEU A 11 37.74 7.10 -26.26
C LEU A 11 36.75 7.55 -25.15
N LEU A 12 35.43 7.49 -25.39
CA LEU A 12 34.41 7.91 -24.41
C LEU A 12 33.54 6.79 -23.83
N SER A 13 33.79 5.53 -24.20
CA SER A 13 33.20 4.40 -23.46
C SER A 13 34.14 4.00 -22.33
N SER A 14 33.84 4.46 -21.11
CA SER A 14 34.59 4.00 -19.94
C SER A 14 34.39 2.48 -19.77
N PRO A 15 35.40 1.73 -19.28
CA PRO A 15 35.23 0.30 -18.96
C PRO A 15 34.12 0.04 -17.92
N LEU A 16 33.72 1.07 -17.16
CA LEU A 16 32.59 1.03 -16.22
C LEU A 16 31.25 1.01 -16.95
N ASP A 17 31.10 1.75 -18.07
CA ASP A 17 29.84 1.73 -18.85
C ASP A 17 29.69 0.41 -19.59
N ALA A 18 30.79 -0.21 -20.04
CA ALA A 18 30.76 -1.53 -20.66
C ALA A 18 30.46 -2.67 -19.66
N THR A 19 30.90 -2.55 -18.39
CA THR A 19 30.58 -3.53 -17.33
C THR A 19 29.17 -3.38 -16.78
N LEU A 20 28.62 -2.17 -16.79
CA LEU A 20 27.22 -1.94 -16.44
C LEU A 20 26.24 -2.32 -17.58
N ALA A 21 26.71 -2.26 -18.84
CA ALA A 21 25.95 -2.73 -20.00
C ALA A 21 26.08 -4.25 -20.24
N ALA A 22 27.00 -4.95 -19.59
CA ALA A 22 27.27 -6.37 -19.78
C ALA A 22 26.55 -7.32 -18.80
N SER A 23 25.70 -6.83 -17.91
CA SER A 23 24.71 -7.68 -17.26
C SER A 23 23.48 -7.73 -18.15
N ASP A 24 23.38 -8.79 -18.95
CA ASP A 24 22.27 -8.99 -19.89
C ASP A 24 20.90 -8.85 -19.19
N PRO A 25 20.17 -7.73 -19.41
CA PRO A 25 18.91 -7.48 -18.71
C PRO A 25 17.75 -8.31 -19.26
N SER A 26 17.99 -9.07 -20.28
CA SER A 26 16.96 -9.83 -21.00
C SER A 26 16.17 -10.80 -20.14
N TRP A 27 16.79 -11.42 -19.11
CA TRP A 27 16.07 -12.34 -18.21
C TRP A 27 15.12 -11.63 -17.25
N LEU A 28 15.47 -10.42 -16.77
CA LEU A 28 14.59 -9.62 -15.89
C LEU A 28 13.39 -9.07 -16.66
N GLU A 29 13.60 -8.60 -17.88
CA GLU A 29 12.53 -8.16 -18.77
C GLU A 29 11.61 -9.33 -19.13
N SER A 30 12.18 -10.47 -19.49
CA SER A 30 11.43 -11.70 -19.77
C SER A 30 10.64 -12.17 -18.54
N PHE A 31 11.25 -12.09 -17.34
CA PHE A 31 10.60 -12.49 -16.08
C PHE A 31 9.47 -11.57 -15.69
N THR A 32 9.64 -10.25 -15.81
CA THR A 32 8.64 -9.26 -15.39
C THR A 32 7.65 -8.90 -16.50
N GLY A 33 8.02 -9.12 -17.77
CA GLY A 33 7.28 -8.66 -18.93
C GLY A 33 7.34 -7.14 -19.14
N LEU A 34 8.31 -6.45 -18.52
CA LEU A 34 8.44 -5.00 -18.57
C LEU A 34 9.75 -4.62 -19.28
N GLU A 35 9.64 -3.94 -20.42
CA GLU A 35 10.80 -3.40 -21.16
C GLU A 35 11.54 -2.36 -20.30
N GLY A 36 12.87 -2.43 -20.31
CA GLY A 36 13.72 -1.54 -19.51
C GLY A 36 13.80 -1.88 -18.01
N PHE A 37 13.19 -3.00 -17.58
CA PHE A 37 13.26 -3.44 -16.19
C PHE A 37 14.64 -4.04 -15.89
N ASN A 38 15.38 -3.44 -14.95
CA ASN A 38 16.77 -3.76 -14.64
C ASN A 38 16.97 -4.11 -13.15
N GLY A 39 18.19 -4.49 -12.80
CA GLY A 39 18.56 -4.87 -11.43
C GLY A 39 18.32 -3.77 -10.38
N TRP A 40 18.48 -2.49 -10.77
CA TRP A 40 18.19 -1.37 -9.89
C TRP A 40 16.68 -1.26 -9.58
N LEU A 41 15.84 -1.40 -10.59
CA LEU A 41 14.38 -1.41 -10.41
C LEU A 41 13.94 -2.62 -9.57
N LEU A 42 14.56 -3.78 -9.74
CA LEU A 42 14.32 -4.94 -8.87
C LEU A 42 14.68 -4.63 -7.41
N ALA A 43 15.85 -4.03 -7.17
CA ALA A 43 16.28 -3.62 -5.82
C ALA A 43 15.30 -2.60 -5.20
N LEU A 44 14.83 -1.63 -6.01
CA LEU A 44 13.81 -0.67 -5.61
C LEU A 44 12.50 -1.36 -5.23
N VAL A 45 12.04 -2.33 -6.02
CA VAL A 45 10.81 -3.09 -5.76
C VAL A 45 10.93 -3.91 -4.47
N ILE A 46 12.09 -4.55 -4.23
CA ILE A 46 12.34 -5.31 -3.01
C ILE A 46 12.36 -4.37 -1.79
N ALA A 47 13.13 -3.30 -1.84
CA ALA A 47 13.25 -2.35 -0.74
C ALA A 47 11.93 -1.62 -0.47
N GLY A 48 11.26 -1.15 -1.52
CA GLY A 48 9.95 -0.50 -1.43
C GLY A 48 8.86 -1.44 -0.94
N GLY A 49 8.85 -2.68 -1.40
CA GLY A 49 7.93 -3.73 -0.93
C GLY A 49 8.14 -4.05 0.55
N PHE A 50 9.39 -4.17 0.99
CA PHE A 50 9.70 -4.37 2.41
C PHE A 50 9.27 -3.18 3.27
N ALA A 51 9.62 -1.95 2.87
CA ALA A 51 9.24 -0.73 3.58
C ALA A 51 7.72 -0.57 3.63
N ALA A 52 7.03 -0.82 2.49
CA ALA A 52 5.58 -0.81 2.41
C ALA A 52 4.94 -1.82 3.37
N GLY A 53 5.43 -3.06 3.38
CA GLY A 53 4.94 -4.10 4.29
C GLY A 53 5.14 -3.73 5.76
N TRP A 54 6.30 -3.14 6.11
CA TRP A 54 6.58 -2.71 7.46
C TRP A 54 5.65 -1.56 7.91
N VAL A 55 5.57 -0.50 7.09
CA VAL A 55 4.68 0.65 7.36
C VAL A 55 3.22 0.20 7.41
N ASP A 56 2.81 -0.66 6.46
CA ASP A 56 1.45 -1.19 6.45
C ASP A 56 1.13 -1.94 7.73
N ALA A 57 2.01 -2.82 8.17
CA ALA A 57 1.80 -3.60 9.40
C ALA A 57 1.70 -2.72 10.65
N VAL A 58 2.48 -1.64 10.73
CA VAL A 58 2.46 -0.72 11.89
C VAL A 58 1.23 0.17 11.88
N VAL A 59 0.95 0.85 10.75
CA VAL A 59 -0.05 1.94 10.70
C VAL A 59 -1.05 1.85 9.54
N GLY A 60 -0.83 0.96 8.57
CA GLY A 60 -1.77 0.76 7.46
C GLY A 60 -1.58 1.68 6.24
N GLY A 61 -0.41 2.31 6.11
CA GLY A 61 -0.10 3.24 5.01
C GLY A 61 0.79 2.68 3.89
N GLY A 62 1.16 1.40 3.95
CA GLY A 62 2.14 0.80 3.03
C GLY A 62 1.71 0.79 1.57
N GLY A 63 0.42 0.64 1.31
CA GLY A 63 -0.13 0.66 -0.04
C GLY A 63 0.19 1.93 -0.84
N LEU A 64 0.35 3.07 -0.15
CA LEU A 64 0.80 4.32 -0.79
C LEU A 64 2.22 4.22 -1.32
N ILE A 65 3.15 3.73 -0.50
CA ILE A 65 4.57 3.57 -0.88
C ILE A 65 4.65 2.64 -2.09
N GLN A 66 3.98 1.50 -2.01
CA GLN A 66 4.02 0.47 -3.03
C GLN A 66 3.35 0.92 -4.34
N LEU A 67 2.16 1.54 -4.27
CA LEU A 67 1.46 2.03 -5.45
C LEU A 67 2.25 3.14 -6.14
N THR A 68 2.76 4.12 -5.38
CA THR A 68 3.58 5.19 -5.95
C THR A 68 4.81 4.63 -6.66
N MET A 69 5.51 3.67 -6.04
CA MET A 69 6.66 2.99 -6.64
C MET A 69 6.26 2.26 -7.93
N LEU A 70 5.17 1.48 -7.92
CA LEU A 70 4.72 0.76 -9.11
C LEU A 70 4.38 1.69 -10.28
N LEU A 71 3.81 2.86 -9.99
CA LEU A 71 3.49 3.87 -11.01
C LEU A 71 4.72 4.55 -11.63
N THR A 72 5.91 4.41 -11.02
CA THR A 72 7.18 4.90 -11.59
C THR A 72 7.86 3.88 -12.50
N LEU A 73 7.40 2.62 -12.49
CA LEU A 73 7.97 1.58 -13.32
C LEU A 73 7.56 1.75 -14.79
N PRO A 74 8.49 1.51 -15.74
CA PRO A 74 8.21 1.64 -17.17
C PRO A 74 7.13 0.63 -17.59
N GLY A 75 6.22 1.06 -18.47
CA GLY A 75 5.18 0.19 -19.04
C GLY A 75 4.04 -0.24 -18.11
N VAL A 76 4.06 0.15 -16.84
CA VAL A 76 2.99 -0.20 -15.88
C VAL A 76 1.84 0.79 -15.95
N THR A 77 0.66 0.30 -16.31
CA THR A 77 -0.55 1.11 -16.29
C THR A 77 -1.09 1.31 -14.86
N PRO A 78 -1.86 2.38 -14.57
CA PRO A 78 -2.43 2.63 -13.25
C PRO A 78 -3.25 1.45 -12.70
N VAL A 79 -4.04 0.78 -13.54
CA VAL A 79 -4.84 -0.38 -13.12
C VAL A 79 -3.96 -1.59 -12.82
N GLN A 80 -2.90 -1.83 -13.61
CA GLN A 80 -1.92 -2.89 -13.33
C GLN A 80 -1.15 -2.61 -12.04
N ALA A 81 -0.74 -1.35 -11.80
CA ALA A 81 -0.12 -0.96 -10.54
C ALA A 81 -1.04 -1.22 -9.34
N LEU A 82 -2.32 -0.84 -9.46
CA LEU A 82 -3.33 -1.07 -8.43
C LEU A 82 -3.53 -2.58 -8.17
N ALA A 83 -3.71 -3.37 -9.22
CA ALA A 83 -3.92 -4.81 -9.14
C ALA A 83 -2.70 -5.54 -8.54
N THR A 84 -1.50 -5.21 -9.01
CA THR A 84 -0.24 -5.80 -8.54
C THR A 84 0.07 -5.41 -7.10
N ASN A 85 -0.26 -4.17 -6.70
CA ASN A 85 -0.21 -3.72 -5.31
C ASN A 85 -1.06 -4.62 -4.39
N LYS A 86 -2.25 -5.03 -4.82
CA LYS A 86 -3.12 -5.93 -4.02
C LYS A 86 -2.48 -7.30 -3.79
N LEU A 87 -1.78 -7.85 -4.80
CA LEU A 87 -1.07 -9.12 -4.65
C LEU A 87 0.09 -9.02 -3.64
N GLY A 88 0.91 -7.96 -3.71
CA GLY A 88 1.94 -7.72 -2.70
C GLY A 88 1.35 -7.51 -1.30
N SER A 89 0.33 -6.67 -1.21
CA SER A 89 -0.30 -6.30 0.06
C SER A 89 -1.01 -7.46 0.75
N ILE A 90 -1.67 -8.38 0.02
CA ILE A 90 -2.37 -9.51 0.66
C ILE A 90 -1.39 -10.43 1.38
N ALA A 91 -0.19 -10.63 0.85
CA ALA A 91 0.85 -11.45 1.50
C ALA A 91 1.35 -10.80 2.80
N GLY A 92 1.63 -9.49 2.77
CA GLY A 92 2.01 -8.72 3.95
C GLY A 92 0.89 -8.64 5.00
N THR A 93 -0.35 -8.38 4.58
CA THR A 93 -1.50 -8.33 5.51
C THR A 93 -1.83 -9.69 6.11
N THR A 94 -1.68 -10.78 5.36
CA THR A 94 -1.79 -12.15 5.90
C THR A 94 -0.78 -12.38 7.02
N THR A 95 0.49 -12.10 6.74
CA THR A 95 1.58 -12.28 7.70
C THR A 95 1.40 -11.41 8.95
N SER A 96 1.07 -10.14 8.77
CA SER A 96 0.82 -9.22 9.89
C SER A 96 -0.44 -9.62 10.67
N SER A 97 -1.54 -10.03 10.02
CA SER A 97 -2.76 -10.52 10.67
C SER A 97 -2.49 -11.72 11.56
N ILE A 98 -1.74 -12.73 11.05
CA ILE A 98 -1.36 -13.91 11.84
C ILE A 98 -0.48 -13.50 13.03
N THR A 99 0.47 -12.59 12.82
CA THR A 99 1.37 -12.10 13.87
C THR A 99 0.61 -11.37 14.97
N TYR A 100 -0.31 -10.48 14.61
CA TYR A 100 -1.20 -9.80 15.56
C TYR A 100 -2.14 -10.76 16.26
N PHE A 101 -2.76 -11.70 15.52
CA PHE A 101 -3.68 -12.67 16.10
C PHE A 101 -3.03 -13.51 17.21
N ARG A 102 -1.81 -13.98 16.98
CA ARG A 102 -1.08 -14.80 17.96
C ARG A 102 -0.72 -14.04 19.25
N ARG A 103 -0.60 -12.73 19.23
CA ARG A 103 -0.09 -11.92 20.35
C ARG A 103 -1.15 -11.01 20.97
N VAL A 104 -1.94 -10.34 20.15
CA VAL A 104 -2.94 -9.35 20.59
C VAL A 104 -4.31 -9.99 20.79
N LYS A 105 -4.59 -11.11 20.09
CA LYS A 105 -5.86 -11.85 20.14
C LYS A 105 -7.06 -10.92 19.92
N PRO A 106 -7.17 -10.22 18.77
CA PRO A 106 -8.28 -9.35 18.48
C PRO A 106 -9.59 -10.13 18.47
N ASP A 107 -10.68 -9.47 18.86
CA ASP A 107 -12.02 -10.07 18.78
C ASP A 107 -12.39 -10.38 17.33
N LEU A 108 -12.51 -11.67 17.01
CA LEU A 108 -12.86 -12.16 15.69
C LEU A 108 -14.34 -12.05 15.38
N ARG A 109 -15.21 -11.94 16.41
CA ARG A 109 -16.65 -11.77 16.21
C ARG A 109 -16.99 -10.45 15.51
N THR A 110 -16.14 -9.45 15.69
CA THR A 110 -16.24 -8.17 14.96
C THR A 110 -15.37 -8.18 13.69
N ALA A 111 -14.12 -8.67 13.78
CA ALA A 111 -13.16 -8.54 12.69
C ALA A 111 -13.53 -9.38 11.45
N LEU A 112 -14.02 -10.62 11.61
CA LEU A 112 -14.31 -11.50 10.48
C LEU A 112 -15.56 -11.06 9.69
N PRO A 113 -16.72 -10.76 10.32
CA PRO A 113 -17.86 -10.22 9.57
C PRO A 113 -17.55 -8.89 8.88
N MET A 114 -16.78 -8.02 9.55
CA MET A 114 -16.32 -6.76 8.96
C MET A 114 -15.44 -7.02 7.74
N ALA A 115 -14.50 -7.99 7.80
CA ALA A 115 -13.64 -8.36 6.68
C ALA A 115 -14.44 -8.95 5.50
N ALA A 116 -15.43 -9.79 5.78
CA ALA A 116 -16.30 -10.35 4.74
C ALA A 116 -17.09 -9.25 4.02
N ILE A 117 -17.69 -8.32 4.77
CA ILE A 117 -18.42 -7.19 4.18
C ILE A 117 -17.47 -6.27 3.39
N ALA A 118 -16.26 -6.02 3.91
CA ALA A 118 -15.24 -5.21 3.26
C ALA A 118 -14.73 -5.86 1.96
N LEU A 119 -14.67 -7.20 1.89
CA LEU A 119 -14.33 -7.94 0.67
C LEU A 119 -15.32 -7.63 -0.46
N PHE A 120 -16.62 -7.69 -0.19
CA PHE A 120 -17.64 -7.35 -1.20
C PHE A 120 -17.57 -5.87 -1.60
N GLY A 121 -17.32 -4.97 -0.63
CA GLY A 121 -17.07 -3.57 -0.93
C GLY A 121 -15.87 -3.38 -1.88
N ALA A 122 -14.75 -4.05 -1.58
CA ALA A 122 -13.53 -3.95 -2.38
C ALA A 122 -13.68 -4.58 -3.78
N TYR A 123 -14.41 -5.67 -3.90
CA TYR A 123 -14.75 -6.25 -5.21
C TYR A 123 -15.54 -5.25 -6.05
N GLY A 124 -16.60 -4.64 -5.51
CA GLY A 124 -17.38 -3.60 -6.18
C GLY A 124 -16.54 -2.36 -6.51
N GLY A 125 -15.67 -1.93 -5.58
CA GLY A 125 -14.72 -0.84 -5.81
C GLY A 125 -13.73 -1.12 -6.93
N ALA A 126 -13.24 -2.36 -7.06
CA ALA A 126 -12.34 -2.77 -8.13
C ALA A 126 -13.01 -2.74 -9.51
N ILE A 127 -14.31 -3.10 -9.60
CA ILE A 127 -15.10 -2.91 -10.82
C ILE A 127 -15.14 -1.42 -11.18
N LEU A 128 -15.43 -0.55 -10.24
CA LEU A 128 -15.45 0.89 -10.49
C LEU A 128 -14.08 1.40 -10.93
N ALA A 129 -12.99 0.95 -10.29
CA ALA A 129 -11.62 1.32 -10.66
C ALA A 129 -11.30 1.01 -12.12
N SER A 130 -11.73 -0.14 -12.64
CA SER A 130 -11.47 -0.55 -14.01
C SER A 130 -12.15 0.36 -15.05
N SER A 131 -13.16 1.12 -14.65
CA SER A 131 -13.90 2.06 -15.48
C SER A 131 -13.35 3.50 -15.40
N ILE A 132 -12.41 3.79 -14.50
CA ILE A 132 -11.83 5.12 -14.33
C ILE A 132 -10.77 5.37 -15.42
N PRO A 133 -10.84 6.47 -16.19
CA PRO A 133 -9.79 6.83 -17.14
C PRO A 133 -8.44 7.02 -16.44
N ALA A 134 -7.35 6.55 -17.07
CA ALA A 134 -6.00 6.61 -16.50
C ALA A 134 -5.60 8.03 -16.02
N ALA A 135 -6.00 9.06 -16.74
CA ALA A 135 -5.73 10.46 -16.40
C ALA A 135 -6.40 10.91 -15.08
N ALA A 136 -7.52 10.29 -14.68
CA ALA A 136 -8.22 10.65 -13.46
C ALA A 136 -7.61 10.03 -12.19
N PHE A 137 -6.78 8.98 -12.33
CA PHE A 137 -6.19 8.30 -11.15
C PHE A 137 -5.30 9.22 -10.31
N LYS A 138 -4.41 10.00 -10.95
CA LYS A 138 -3.49 10.91 -10.23
C LYS A 138 -4.23 11.92 -9.33
N PRO A 139 -5.19 12.71 -9.85
CA PRO A 139 -5.91 13.67 -9.02
C PRO A 139 -6.77 12.99 -7.94
N ILE A 140 -7.38 11.85 -8.24
CA ILE A 140 -8.18 11.11 -7.26
C ILE A 140 -7.31 10.61 -6.10
N ILE A 141 -6.14 10.04 -6.40
CA ILE A 141 -5.16 9.61 -5.39
C ILE A 141 -4.69 10.81 -4.56
N ALA A 142 -4.39 11.95 -5.20
CA ALA A 142 -3.96 13.17 -4.52
C ALA A 142 -5.02 13.67 -3.52
N VAL A 143 -6.29 13.74 -3.94
CA VAL A 143 -7.42 14.12 -3.06
C VAL A 143 -7.59 13.14 -1.90
N ALA A 144 -7.46 11.84 -2.16
CA ALA A 144 -7.54 10.82 -1.11
C ALA A 144 -6.42 10.99 -0.06
N ILE A 145 -5.17 11.20 -0.50
CA ILE A 145 -4.02 11.45 0.39
C ILE A 145 -4.24 12.72 1.23
N LEU A 146 -4.72 13.80 0.59
CA LEU A 146 -5.04 15.05 1.28
C LEU A 146 -6.12 14.85 2.36
N GLY A 147 -7.18 14.13 2.02
CA GLY A 147 -8.26 13.80 2.97
C GLY A 147 -7.74 13.01 4.19
N ILE A 148 -6.85 12.02 3.96
CA ILE A 148 -6.19 11.27 5.04
C ILE A 148 -5.35 12.20 5.92
N GLY A 149 -4.54 13.05 5.29
CA GLY A 149 -3.66 14.00 5.98
C GLY A 149 -4.44 14.96 6.87
N ILE A 150 -5.46 15.62 6.33
CA ILE A 150 -6.33 16.55 7.05
C ILE A 150 -7.05 15.85 8.21
N PHE A 151 -7.70 14.71 7.96
CA PHE A 151 -8.43 13.99 9.00
C PHE A 151 -7.54 13.61 10.18
N THR A 152 -6.31 13.19 9.90
CA THR A 152 -5.35 12.74 10.92
C THR A 152 -4.81 13.90 11.75
N ALA A 153 -4.57 15.05 11.13
CA ALA A 153 -4.06 16.23 11.82
C ALA A 153 -5.03 16.73 12.91
N PHE A 154 -6.35 16.59 12.69
CA PHE A 154 -7.35 17.15 13.60
C PHE A 154 -7.77 16.27 14.79
N LYS A 155 -7.30 15.01 14.92
CA LYS A 155 -7.69 14.14 16.05
C LYS A 155 -6.53 13.41 16.74
N PRO A 156 -5.62 14.12 17.44
CA PRO A 156 -4.40 13.53 17.99
C PRO A 156 -4.57 12.74 19.31
N SER A 157 -5.71 12.76 20.01
CA SER A 157 -5.80 12.31 21.42
C SER A 157 -6.58 11.02 21.66
N VAL A 158 -7.08 10.33 20.63
CA VAL A 158 -7.98 9.15 20.75
C VAL A 158 -7.19 7.85 20.63
N GLY A 159 -7.57 6.78 21.36
CA GLY A 159 -7.12 5.42 21.10
C GLY A 159 -5.96 4.87 21.95
N GLN A 160 -5.74 5.40 23.15
CA GLN A 160 -4.74 4.82 24.06
C GLN A 160 -5.28 3.57 24.80
N LEU A 161 -6.54 3.57 25.17
CA LEU A 161 -7.24 2.47 25.85
C LEU A 161 -8.52 2.13 25.09
N ASP A 162 -8.95 0.86 25.19
CA ASP A 162 -10.24 0.44 24.65
C ASP A 162 -11.37 1.08 25.47
N LYS A 163 -12.24 1.83 24.80
CA LYS A 163 -13.48 2.37 25.34
C LYS A 163 -14.54 2.28 24.26
N LEU A 164 -15.17 1.11 24.15
CA LEU A 164 -16.17 0.85 23.13
C LEU A 164 -17.35 1.79 23.26
N LYS A 165 -17.78 2.37 22.13
CA LYS A 165 -18.88 3.34 22.06
C LYS A 165 -20.24 2.70 21.85
N TYR A 166 -20.25 1.48 21.32
CA TYR A 166 -21.47 0.73 21.03
C TYR A 166 -21.33 -0.71 21.49
N GLU A 167 -22.46 -1.33 21.85
CA GLU A 167 -22.54 -2.71 22.27
C GLU A 167 -23.52 -3.51 21.38
N GLY A 168 -23.44 -4.84 21.46
CA GLY A 168 -24.33 -5.77 20.80
C GLY A 168 -24.47 -5.55 19.30
N ARG A 169 -25.68 -5.63 18.78
CA ARG A 169 -25.98 -5.54 17.34
C ARG A 169 -25.54 -4.22 16.72
N LYS A 170 -25.69 -3.10 17.45
CA LYS A 170 -25.29 -1.77 16.95
C LYS A 170 -23.80 -1.70 16.65
N HIS A 171 -22.97 -2.31 17.51
CA HIS A 171 -21.52 -2.38 17.30
C HIS A 171 -21.16 -3.08 15.97
N HIS A 172 -21.77 -4.25 15.72
CA HIS A 172 -21.51 -5.01 14.48
C HIS A 172 -22.04 -4.32 13.23
N VAL A 173 -23.19 -3.64 13.30
CA VAL A 173 -23.75 -2.86 12.20
C VAL A 173 -22.81 -1.72 11.83
N VAL A 174 -22.35 -0.94 12.81
CA VAL A 174 -21.42 0.18 12.58
C VAL A 174 -20.08 -0.36 12.03
N ALA A 175 -19.55 -1.46 12.57
CA ALA A 175 -18.35 -2.11 12.06
C ALA A 175 -18.53 -2.54 10.59
N GLY A 176 -19.66 -3.15 10.25
CA GLY A 176 -19.99 -3.57 8.89
C GLY A 176 -20.06 -2.39 7.90
N LEU A 177 -20.72 -1.30 8.29
CA LEU A 177 -20.80 -0.08 7.46
C LEU A 177 -19.41 0.53 7.22
N ILE A 178 -18.56 0.60 8.26
CA ILE A 178 -17.16 1.04 8.13
C ILE A 178 -16.41 0.11 7.19
N GLY A 179 -16.54 -1.22 7.36
CA GLY A 179 -15.89 -2.22 6.52
C GLY A 179 -16.29 -2.09 5.07
N PHE A 180 -17.59 -1.93 4.79
CA PHE A 180 -18.09 -1.75 3.42
C PHE A 180 -17.57 -0.48 2.78
N ALA A 181 -17.73 0.67 3.43
CA ALA A 181 -17.33 1.96 2.88
C ALA A 181 -15.82 2.03 2.61
N ILE A 182 -15.01 1.56 3.57
CA ILE A 182 -13.55 1.51 3.40
C ILE A 182 -13.15 0.43 2.40
N GLY A 183 -13.91 -0.67 2.31
CA GLY A 183 -13.72 -1.70 1.30
C GLY A 183 -13.91 -1.15 -0.12
N VAL A 184 -15.00 -0.44 -0.38
CA VAL A 184 -15.24 0.23 -1.68
C VAL A 184 -14.08 1.18 -2.00
N TYR A 185 -13.67 2.02 -1.05
CA TYR A 185 -12.53 2.90 -1.21
C TYR A 185 -11.24 2.12 -1.56
N ASP A 186 -10.97 1.02 -0.86
CA ASP A 186 -9.78 0.18 -1.10
C ASP A 186 -9.80 -0.50 -2.48
N GLY A 187 -10.95 -0.91 -2.94
CA GLY A 187 -11.12 -1.45 -4.28
C GLY A 187 -10.87 -0.42 -5.38
N VAL A 188 -11.34 0.82 -5.17
CA VAL A 188 -11.16 1.90 -6.15
C VAL A 188 -9.72 2.41 -6.18
N LEU A 189 -9.10 2.63 -5.04
CA LEU A 189 -7.81 3.34 -4.91
C LEU A 189 -6.76 2.57 -4.11
N GLY A 190 -7.12 2.12 -2.91
CA GLY A 190 -6.26 1.37 -2.00
C GLY A 190 -5.30 2.14 -1.10
N PRO A 191 -4.73 3.28 -1.50
CA PRO A 191 -3.76 3.98 -0.66
C PRO A 191 -4.32 4.38 0.71
N GLY A 192 -3.62 4.00 1.80
CA GLY A 192 -3.98 4.40 3.16
C GLY A 192 -5.17 3.66 3.79
N THR A 193 -5.73 2.65 3.14
CA THR A 193 -6.87 1.86 3.64
C THR A 193 -6.69 1.37 5.07
N GLY A 194 -5.51 0.82 5.38
CA GLY A 194 -5.20 0.37 6.73
C GLY A 194 -5.25 1.50 7.76
N SER A 195 -4.77 2.69 7.40
CA SER A 195 -4.85 3.87 8.27
C SER A 195 -6.30 4.32 8.48
N PHE A 196 -7.13 4.34 7.43
CA PHE A 196 -8.55 4.64 7.56
C PHE A 196 -9.28 3.64 8.46
N LEU A 197 -8.99 2.35 8.30
CA LEU A 197 -9.54 1.31 9.16
C LEU A 197 -9.14 1.53 10.62
N VAL A 198 -7.86 1.76 10.90
CA VAL A 198 -7.39 2.04 12.27
C VAL A 198 -8.09 3.26 12.85
N ILE A 199 -8.13 4.38 12.10
CA ILE A 199 -8.79 5.61 12.56
C ILE A 199 -10.28 5.39 12.80
N ALA A 200 -10.98 4.73 11.89
CA ALA A 200 -12.41 4.47 12.04
C ALA A 200 -12.70 3.57 13.25
N LEU A 201 -11.92 2.50 13.43
CA LEU A 201 -12.04 1.60 14.58
C LEU A 201 -11.76 2.32 15.91
N VAL A 202 -10.74 3.18 15.95
CA VAL A 202 -10.40 3.99 17.13
C VAL A 202 -11.46 5.07 17.37
N SER A 203 -11.79 5.87 16.33
CA SER A 203 -12.61 7.07 16.50
C SER A 203 -14.10 6.79 16.57
N LEU A 204 -14.62 5.80 15.81
CA LEU A 204 -16.05 5.51 15.73
C LEU A 204 -16.45 4.37 16.66
N LEU A 205 -15.62 3.35 16.82
CA LEU A 205 -15.93 2.18 17.65
C LEU A 205 -15.29 2.23 19.05
N GLY A 206 -14.20 3.02 19.23
CA GLY A 206 -13.57 3.21 20.55
C GLY A 206 -12.50 2.17 20.90
N TYR A 207 -11.93 1.48 19.91
CA TYR A 207 -10.80 0.57 20.13
C TYR A 207 -9.49 1.34 20.42
N SER A 208 -8.58 0.72 21.17
CA SER A 208 -7.20 1.19 21.28
C SER A 208 -6.47 1.07 19.93
N PHE A 209 -5.40 1.85 19.70
CA PHE A 209 -4.62 1.75 18.47
C PHE A 209 -4.11 0.34 18.20
N LEU A 210 -3.68 -0.38 19.23
CA LEU A 210 -3.18 -1.75 19.08
C LEU A 210 -4.28 -2.73 18.65
N GLN A 211 -5.46 -2.68 19.29
CA GLN A 211 -6.59 -3.52 18.93
C GLN A 211 -7.17 -3.14 17.56
N ALA A 212 -7.25 -1.85 17.26
CA ALA A 212 -7.66 -1.35 15.95
C ALA A 212 -6.71 -1.80 14.84
N SER A 213 -5.39 -1.70 15.05
CA SER A 213 -4.40 -2.19 14.08
C SER A 213 -4.52 -3.69 13.84
N ALA A 214 -4.69 -4.48 14.89
CA ALA A 214 -4.86 -5.92 14.77
C ALA A 214 -6.12 -6.30 13.96
N LYS A 215 -7.25 -5.63 14.22
CA LYS A 215 -8.50 -5.84 13.46
C LYS A 215 -8.38 -5.31 12.02
N ALA A 216 -7.79 -4.14 11.84
CA ALA A 216 -7.59 -3.54 10.53
C ALA A 216 -6.81 -4.45 9.58
N LYS A 217 -5.82 -5.22 10.06
CA LYS A 217 -5.10 -6.18 9.21
C LYS A 217 -5.98 -7.32 8.72
N ILE A 218 -6.88 -7.84 9.56
CA ILE A 218 -7.84 -8.88 9.17
C ILE A 218 -8.80 -8.32 8.13
N VAL A 219 -9.31 -7.10 8.32
CA VAL A 219 -10.21 -6.44 7.37
C VAL A 219 -9.50 -6.13 6.06
N ASN A 220 -8.25 -5.64 6.14
CA ASN A 220 -7.45 -5.30 4.96
C ASN A 220 -7.03 -6.55 4.15
N PHE A 221 -6.88 -7.70 4.79
CA PHE A 221 -6.79 -8.97 4.06
C PHE A 221 -8.07 -9.21 3.22
N GLY A 222 -9.24 -9.01 3.80
CA GLY A 222 -10.53 -9.14 3.10
C GLY A 222 -10.65 -8.19 1.92
N THR A 223 -10.28 -6.92 2.08
CA THR A 223 -10.33 -5.94 0.98
C THR A 223 -9.35 -6.26 -0.14
N ASN A 224 -8.12 -6.64 0.18
CA ASN A 224 -7.15 -7.06 -0.83
C ASN A 224 -7.62 -8.31 -1.58
N LEU A 225 -8.21 -9.29 -0.88
CA LEU A 225 -8.77 -10.49 -1.50
C LEU A 225 -9.93 -10.13 -2.43
N GLY A 226 -10.86 -9.26 -2.00
CA GLY A 226 -11.98 -8.80 -2.80
C GLY A 226 -11.55 -8.13 -4.10
N ALA A 227 -10.58 -7.23 -4.04
CA ALA A 227 -10.03 -6.57 -5.21
C ALA A 227 -9.30 -7.56 -6.14
N LEU A 228 -8.51 -8.50 -5.59
CA LEU A 228 -7.82 -9.52 -6.39
C LEU A 228 -8.79 -10.48 -7.09
N LEU A 229 -9.89 -10.85 -6.46
CA LEU A 229 -10.92 -11.69 -7.08
C LEU A 229 -11.51 -11.04 -8.35
N PHE A 230 -11.47 -9.71 -8.45
CA PHE A 230 -11.84 -9.01 -9.66
C PHE A 230 -10.63 -8.83 -10.61
N PHE A 231 -9.51 -8.28 -10.14
CA PHE A 231 -8.40 -7.89 -11.01
C PHE A 231 -7.65 -9.09 -11.64
N ALA A 232 -7.52 -10.20 -10.91
CA ALA A 232 -6.74 -11.34 -11.37
C ALA A 232 -7.34 -12.04 -12.61
N PRO A 233 -8.67 -12.34 -12.66
CA PRO A 233 -9.28 -12.89 -13.87
C PRO A 233 -9.27 -11.93 -15.07
N GLN A 234 -9.19 -10.61 -14.82
CA GLN A 234 -9.13 -9.59 -15.89
C GLN A 234 -7.72 -9.43 -16.48
N GLY A 235 -6.71 -10.14 -15.96
CA GLY A 235 -5.34 -10.05 -16.47
C GLY A 235 -4.58 -8.78 -16.07
N TYR A 236 -5.07 -8.00 -15.09
CA TYR A 236 -4.42 -6.77 -14.67
C TYR A 236 -3.23 -6.99 -13.73
N VAL A 237 -3.08 -8.19 -13.15
CA VAL A 237 -2.02 -8.50 -12.19
C VAL A 237 -0.72 -8.86 -12.93
N LEU A 238 0.35 -8.13 -12.65
CA LEU A 238 1.70 -8.47 -13.07
C LEU A 238 2.28 -9.50 -12.08
N TRP A 239 2.08 -10.79 -12.37
CA TRP A 239 2.30 -11.89 -11.43
C TRP A 239 3.73 -11.99 -10.92
N ALA A 240 4.72 -11.86 -11.82
CA ALA A 240 6.13 -11.95 -11.46
C ALA A 240 6.53 -10.81 -10.52
N LEU A 241 6.18 -9.57 -10.87
CA LEU A 241 6.42 -8.39 -10.06
C LEU A 241 5.68 -8.46 -8.73
N GLY A 242 4.42 -8.91 -8.77
CA GLY A 242 3.60 -9.13 -7.58
C GLY A 242 4.16 -10.19 -6.64
N ALA A 243 4.79 -11.24 -7.15
CA ALA A 243 5.45 -12.26 -6.35
C ALA A 243 6.68 -11.69 -5.61
N VAL A 244 7.52 -10.88 -6.28
CA VAL A 244 8.64 -10.19 -5.63
C VAL A 244 8.14 -9.27 -4.52
N LEU A 245 7.09 -8.50 -4.80
CA LEU A 245 6.45 -7.65 -3.80
C LEU A 245 5.88 -8.46 -2.63
N ALA A 246 5.22 -9.58 -2.91
CA ALA A 246 4.64 -10.46 -1.88
C ALA A 246 5.71 -10.96 -0.90
N VAL A 247 6.84 -11.46 -1.41
CA VAL A 247 7.95 -11.92 -0.56
C VAL A 247 8.51 -10.79 0.29
N SER A 248 8.73 -9.62 -0.32
CA SER A 248 9.25 -8.44 0.38
C SER A 248 8.26 -7.93 1.44
N ASN A 249 6.96 -7.90 1.11
CA ASN A 249 5.90 -7.52 2.05
C ASN A 249 5.75 -8.51 3.21
N VAL A 250 5.93 -9.81 3.00
CA VAL A 250 5.94 -10.80 4.08
C VAL A 250 7.01 -10.47 5.12
N ALA A 251 8.24 -10.20 4.68
CA ALA A 251 9.34 -9.83 5.56
C ALA A 251 9.05 -8.51 6.30
N GLY A 252 8.65 -7.47 5.55
CA GLY A 252 8.27 -6.18 6.11
C GLY A 252 7.09 -6.27 7.07
N GLY A 253 6.02 -6.97 6.67
CA GLY A 253 4.81 -7.16 7.45
C GLY A 253 5.04 -7.90 8.77
N TYR A 254 5.89 -8.93 8.76
CA TYR A 254 6.27 -9.65 9.97
C TYR A 254 7.03 -8.76 10.95
N LEU A 255 8.07 -8.07 10.47
CA LEU A 255 8.88 -7.18 11.31
C LEU A 255 8.07 -5.97 11.79
N GLY A 256 7.26 -5.37 10.92
CA GLY A 256 6.39 -4.25 11.26
C GLY A 256 5.37 -4.62 12.34
N ALA A 257 4.69 -5.75 12.20
CA ALA A 257 3.74 -6.22 13.22
C ALA A 257 4.43 -6.48 14.57
N ARG A 258 5.62 -7.09 14.57
CA ARG A 258 6.40 -7.28 15.82
C ARG A 258 6.79 -5.95 16.46
N THR A 259 7.22 -4.99 15.65
CA THR A 259 7.56 -3.64 16.12
C THR A 259 6.36 -2.96 16.75
N ALA A 260 5.20 -3.00 16.07
CA ALA A 260 3.96 -2.42 16.57
C ALA A 260 3.48 -3.08 17.88
N ILE A 261 3.51 -4.40 17.96
CA ILE A 261 3.11 -5.15 19.16
C ILE A 261 4.02 -4.80 20.35
N ARG A 262 5.34 -4.73 20.15
CA ARG A 262 6.29 -4.37 21.20
C ARG A 262 6.14 -2.92 21.67
N GLY A 263 5.91 -2.00 20.74
CA GLY A 263 5.78 -0.57 21.05
C GLY A 263 4.37 -0.16 21.53
N GLY A 264 3.38 -1.03 21.32
CA GLY A 264 1.99 -0.79 21.73
C GLY A 264 1.35 0.42 21.07
N SER A 265 0.21 0.86 21.60
CA SER A 265 -0.59 1.96 21.05
C SER A 265 0.19 3.28 20.92
N LYS A 266 1.15 3.54 21.82
CA LYS A 266 1.96 4.76 21.81
C LYS A 266 2.88 4.82 20.58
N LEU A 267 3.59 3.73 20.27
CA LEU A 267 4.46 3.65 19.09
C LEU A 267 3.65 3.75 17.80
N ILE A 268 2.57 2.96 17.70
CA ILE A 268 1.69 2.96 16.52
C ILE A 268 1.20 4.38 16.22
N ARG A 269 0.75 5.10 17.24
CA ARG A 269 0.33 6.49 17.12
C ARG A 269 1.44 7.41 16.59
N TRP A 270 2.65 7.30 17.13
CA TRP A 270 3.77 8.14 16.69
C TRP A 270 4.17 7.86 15.25
N VAL A 271 4.31 6.58 14.88
CA VAL A 271 4.62 6.18 13.50
C VAL A 271 3.50 6.64 12.56
N PHE A 272 2.24 6.53 12.98
CA PHE A 272 1.09 7.00 12.23
C PHE A 272 1.18 8.51 11.93
N LEU A 273 1.46 9.34 12.94
CA LEU A 273 1.60 10.80 12.76
C LEU A 273 2.77 11.15 11.84
N ILE A 274 3.91 10.45 11.96
CA ILE A 274 5.07 10.67 11.09
C ILE A 274 4.72 10.32 9.64
N VAL A 275 4.12 9.14 9.39
CA VAL A 275 3.75 8.71 8.03
C VAL A 275 2.79 9.70 7.39
N VAL A 276 1.78 10.14 8.13
CA VAL A 276 0.81 11.12 7.62
C VAL A 276 1.47 12.47 7.36
N ALA A 277 2.36 12.93 8.24
CA ALA A 277 3.10 14.20 8.03
C ALA A 277 3.97 14.13 6.77
N VAL A 278 4.69 13.02 6.57
CA VAL A 278 5.51 12.80 5.36
C VAL A 278 4.66 12.80 4.10
N LEU A 279 3.52 12.10 4.13
CA LEU A 279 2.60 12.04 3.00
C LEU A 279 1.99 13.41 2.69
N PHE A 280 1.65 14.18 3.72
CA PHE A 280 1.13 15.54 3.58
C PHE A 280 2.16 16.48 2.96
N VAL A 281 3.41 16.45 3.45
CA VAL A 281 4.51 17.27 2.90
C VAL A 281 4.78 16.89 1.44
N LYS A 282 4.83 15.59 1.13
CA LYS A 282 5.01 15.14 -0.26
C LYS A 282 3.88 15.65 -1.15
N LEU A 283 2.64 15.51 -0.73
CA LEU A 283 1.49 15.98 -1.51
C LEU A 283 1.50 17.51 -1.73
N ALA A 284 1.83 18.26 -0.68
CA ALA A 284 1.96 19.72 -0.78
C ALA A 284 3.06 20.11 -1.79
N PHE A 285 4.17 19.36 -1.79
CA PHE A 285 5.26 19.56 -2.74
C PHE A 285 4.87 19.18 -4.17
N ASP A 286 4.16 18.05 -4.36
CA ASP A 286 3.66 17.61 -5.66
C ASP A 286 2.68 18.63 -6.26
N ILE A 287 1.74 19.14 -5.45
CA ILE A 287 0.79 20.20 -5.86
C ILE A 287 1.54 21.51 -6.17
N TRP A 288 2.50 21.89 -5.33
CA TRP A 288 3.30 23.08 -5.58
C TRP A 288 4.02 23.02 -6.93
N ASN A 289 4.68 21.89 -7.23
CA ASN A 289 5.40 21.72 -8.49
C ASN A 289 4.46 21.68 -9.71
N GLU A 290 3.25 21.11 -9.56
CA GLU A 290 2.30 21.01 -10.66
C GLU A 290 1.65 22.36 -11.00
N TYR A 291 1.39 23.22 -10.00
CA TYR A 291 0.67 24.49 -10.19
C TYR A 291 1.55 25.73 -10.14
N PHE A 292 2.73 25.68 -9.52
CA PHE A 292 3.60 26.83 -9.29
C PHE A 292 5.07 26.58 -9.68
N GLY A 293 5.47 25.33 -9.97
CA GLY A 293 6.79 24.99 -10.48
C GLY A 293 6.84 25.32 -11.97
N ALA A 294 7.50 26.46 -12.30
CA ALA A 294 7.79 26.89 -13.67
C ALA A 294 8.97 26.11 -14.24
#